data_8a729b3038c84e522b20d831f41d4b13
#
_entry.id   8a729b3038c84e522b20d831f41d4b13
#
_cell.length_a   1.000
_cell.length_b   1.000
_cell.length_c   1.000
_cell.angle_alpha   90.00
_cell.angle_beta   90.00
_cell.angle_gamma   90.00
#
_symmetry.space_group_name_H-M   'P 1'
#
loop_
_entity.id
_entity.type
_entity.pdbx_description
1 polymer ?
#
loop_
_entity_poly.entity_id
_entity_poly.type
_entity_poly.pdbx_seq_one_letter_code
_entity_poly.pdbx_strand_id
1 'polypeptide(L)'
;MTAPHERLRARLGDPALYLDDPADTARYARDWIGKYTGHAPLVVRPRTTEEVSAVLAACTELDVPVVPQAGNTGMVGGGVPRAGEVVLSVERLNAIEAFDEASATVTVQAGVVLETLQTYLAERGYDMPVDLGGRGSCQIGGMIATNAGGVKVLRYGHMREQVRGLEVVLADGTAVSGLNILKKNNTGLDLKQIFIGSEGTLGVITRAVLQVQPAPEAFQTALAGLARRDLLPALLQAARARFPRLSSLEFIDGKTVAYVRAADPDLRIPLDGDHESLVVIEEESASGEAAGEAFAAGLESLLEDGLIADAVVAGSEAQARAIWRVREAPTEAVSRRGLTHKFDVTVPPGVIPAFLGEMEALAEGFAGVRVVLFGHLGDGNVHVNMAQEPGLADDDFLAMEPALADAIYGAVHGRAGSISAEHGIGVMKRAYLPLARTAEEIALMRTLKHTLDPKGILNPGVILD
;
A
#
# COMPACT_ATOMS: atom_id res chain seq x y z
N MET A 1 40.43 -3.21 -11.16
CA MET A 1 39.50 -2.17 -11.66
C MET A 1 38.76 -1.60 -10.45
N THR A 2 38.66 -0.29 -10.36
CA THR A 2 37.90 0.41 -9.29
C THR A 2 36.42 -0.01 -9.34
N ALA A 3 35.80 -0.26 -8.18
CA ALA A 3 34.39 -0.68 -8.10
C ALA A 3 33.46 0.38 -8.71
N PRO A 4 32.30 0.00 -9.30
CA PRO A 4 31.37 0.95 -9.94
C PRO A 4 30.93 2.09 -9.01
N HIS A 5 30.59 1.80 -7.76
CA HIS A 5 30.17 2.80 -6.77
C HIS A 5 31.32 3.78 -6.39
N GLU A 6 32.58 3.32 -6.39
CA GLU A 6 33.73 4.19 -6.14
C GLU A 6 33.96 5.17 -7.28
N ARG A 7 33.76 4.73 -8.54
CA ARG A 7 33.80 5.61 -9.73
C ARG A 7 32.70 6.67 -9.65
N LEU A 8 31.47 6.25 -9.26
CA LEU A 8 30.37 7.17 -9.07
C LEU A 8 30.68 8.19 -7.97
N ARG A 9 31.16 7.74 -6.81
CA ARG A 9 31.57 8.62 -5.71
C ARG A 9 32.58 9.68 -6.15
N ALA A 10 33.60 9.27 -6.89
CA ALA A 10 34.60 10.20 -7.43
C ALA A 10 33.99 11.20 -8.44
N ARG A 11 33.00 10.76 -9.23
CA ARG A 11 32.29 11.61 -10.23
C ARG A 11 31.36 12.63 -9.57
N LEU A 12 30.71 12.27 -8.45
CA LEU A 12 29.80 13.17 -7.71
C LEU A 12 30.53 14.32 -7.02
N GLY A 13 31.72 14.07 -6.47
CA GLY A 13 32.63 15.07 -5.92
C GLY A 13 32.20 15.76 -4.61
N ASP A 14 30.91 15.88 -4.33
CA ASP A 14 30.38 16.49 -3.09
C ASP A 14 30.07 15.43 -2.03
N PRO A 15 30.84 15.33 -0.94
CA PRO A 15 30.59 14.37 0.15
C PRO A 15 29.25 14.56 0.84
N ALA A 16 28.63 15.74 0.75
CA ALA A 16 27.31 15.99 1.35
C ALA A 16 26.17 15.29 0.59
N LEU A 17 26.43 14.80 -0.63
CA LEU A 17 25.45 14.10 -1.45
C LEU A 17 25.28 12.63 -1.10
N TYR A 18 26.24 12.00 -0.41
CA TYR A 18 26.22 10.55 -0.22
C TYR A 18 26.62 10.12 1.20
N LEU A 19 26.30 8.87 1.51
CA LEU A 19 26.78 8.11 2.66
C LEU A 19 27.52 6.88 2.15
N ASP A 20 28.69 6.59 2.70
CA ASP A 20 29.53 5.43 2.36
C ASP A 20 30.06 4.69 3.63
N ASP A 21 29.72 5.16 4.82
CA ASP A 21 29.97 4.43 6.05
C ASP A 21 28.92 3.29 6.19
N PRO A 22 29.36 2.04 6.41
CA PRO A 22 28.44 0.91 6.58
C PRO A 22 27.42 1.09 7.70
N ALA A 23 27.76 1.80 8.79
CA ALA A 23 26.82 2.08 9.88
C ALA A 23 25.68 3.01 9.43
N ASP A 24 25.98 3.99 8.57
CA ASP A 24 25.01 4.94 8.04
C ASP A 24 24.15 4.33 6.92
N THR A 25 24.74 3.43 6.10
CA THR A 25 24.05 2.83 4.95
C THR A 25 23.19 1.62 5.31
N ALA A 26 23.40 1.00 6.48
CA ALA A 26 22.71 -0.23 6.91
C ALA A 26 21.19 -0.11 6.89
N ARG A 27 20.62 1.03 7.30
CA ARG A 27 19.17 1.25 7.34
C ARG A 27 18.51 1.25 5.95
N TYR A 28 19.27 1.54 4.89
CA TYR A 28 18.77 1.54 3.51
C TYR A 28 18.87 0.16 2.85
N ALA A 29 19.58 -0.78 3.49
CA ALA A 29 19.82 -2.11 2.93
C ALA A 29 18.85 -3.17 3.47
N ARG A 30 17.84 -2.80 4.25
CA ARG A 30 16.87 -3.72 4.85
C ARG A 30 15.45 -3.22 4.60
N ASP A 31 14.52 -4.12 4.25
CA ASP A 31 13.10 -3.79 4.11
C ASP A 31 12.39 -3.61 5.45
N TRP A 32 11.18 -3.05 5.40
CA TRP A 32 10.36 -2.76 6.58
C TRP A 32 10.06 -3.98 7.45
N ILE A 33 9.77 -5.12 6.83
CA ILE A 33 9.44 -6.36 7.55
C ILE A 33 10.67 -7.18 7.94
N GLY A 34 11.87 -6.79 7.50
CA GLY A 34 13.12 -7.48 7.79
C GLY A 34 13.34 -8.78 7.02
N LYS A 35 12.52 -9.06 6.00
CA LYS A 35 12.62 -10.26 5.16
C LYS A 35 13.78 -10.19 4.17
N TYR A 36 14.01 -9.01 3.60
CA TYR A 36 15.09 -8.75 2.65
C TYR A 36 16.16 -7.89 3.30
N THR A 37 17.38 -8.38 3.27
CA THR A 37 18.57 -7.65 3.70
C THR A 37 19.62 -7.78 2.62
N GLY A 38 20.18 -6.65 2.20
CA GLY A 38 21.21 -6.59 1.19
C GLY A 38 22.41 -5.78 1.63
N HIS A 39 23.10 -5.16 0.67
CA HIS A 39 24.27 -4.33 0.93
C HIS A 39 24.21 -3.07 0.07
N ALA A 40 24.21 -1.91 0.69
CA ALA A 40 24.28 -0.60 0.04
C ALA A 40 25.72 -0.04 0.15
N PRO A 41 26.57 -0.21 -0.86
CA PRO A 41 27.94 0.30 -0.82
C PRO A 41 28.00 1.82 -0.84
N LEU A 42 26.96 2.46 -1.34
CA LEU A 42 26.81 3.91 -1.43
C LEU A 42 25.33 4.26 -1.40
N VAL A 43 24.95 5.25 -0.60
CA VAL A 43 23.61 5.84 -0.59
C VAL A 43 23.72 7.29 -1.02
N VAL A 44 23.13 7.65 -2.15
CA VAL A 44 23.11 9.02 -2.66
C VAL A 44 21.80 9.69 -2.24
N ARG A 45 21.87 10.91 -1.71
CA ARG A 45 20.74 11.65 -1.14
C ARG A 45 20.64 13.05 -1.74
N PRO A 46 20.15 13.18 -2.98
CA PRO A 46 19.98 14.46 -3.66
C PRO A 46 18.96 15.35 -2.97
N ARG A 47 19.11 16.67 -3.15
CA ARG A 47 18.26 17.73 -2.59
C ARG A 47 17.39 18.42 -3.63
N THR A 48 17.75 18.25 -4.90
CA THR A 48 17.02 18.87 -6.02
C THR A 48 16.86 17.89 -7.19
N THR A 49 15.94 18.18 -8.11
CA THR A 49 15.73 17.40 -9.33
C THR A 49 17.00 17.39 -10.20
N GLU A 50 17.75 18.50 -10.24
CA GLU A 50 18.99 18.62 -10.99
C GLU A 50 20.08 17.71 -10.41
N GLU A 51 20.17 17.58 -9.08
CA GLU A 51 21.07 16.63 -8.42
C GLU A 51 20.67 15.17 -8.75
N VAL A 52 19.36 14.84 -8.76
CA VAL A 52 18.90 13.51 -9.22
C VAL A 52 19.29 13.25 -10.67
N SER A 53 19.08 14.23 -11.53
CA SER A 53 19.44 14.17 -12.95
C SER A 53 20.94 13.90 -13.14
N ALA A 54 21.80 14.64 -12.47
CA ALA A 54 23.25 14.47 -12.52
C ALA A 54 23.70 13.09 -12.02
N VAL A 55 23.07 12.59 -10.95
CA VAL A 55 23.36 11.25 -10.39
C VAL A 55 22.97 10.16 -11.38
N LEU A 56 21.76 10.18 -11.94
CA LEU A 56 21.29 9.15 -12.87
C LEU A 56 22.08 9.18 -14.18
N ALA A 57 22.39 10.35 -14.72
CA ALA A 57 23.27 10.47 -15.89
C ALA A 57 24.64 9.83 -15.63
N ALA A 58 25.26 10.09 -14.47
CA ALA A 58 26.53 9.49 -14.09
C ALA A 58 26.40 7.96 -13.89
N CYS A 59 25.30 7.48 -13.29
CA CYS A 59 25.05 6.04 -13.14
C CYS A 59 24.92 5.35 -14.50
N THR A 60 24.20 5.97 -15.44
CA THR A 60 24.07 5.45 -16.81
C THR A 60 25.41 5.47 -17.56
N GLU A 61 26.20 6.55 -17.45
CA GLU A 61 27.55 6.63 -18.07
C GLU A 61 28.46 5.52 -17.52
N LEU A 62 28.43 5.26 -16.24
CA LEU A 62 29.35 4.35 -15.54
C LEU A 62 28.82 2.91 -15.40
N ASP A 63 27.65 2.60 -15.95
CA ASP A 63 26.95 1.32 -15.79
C ASP A 63 26.77 0.92 -14.32
N VAL A 64 26.31 1.87 -13.49
CA VAL A 64 26.06 1.67 -12.05
C VAL A 64 24.57 1.42 -11.82
N PRO A 65 24.17 0.23 -11.36
CA PRO A 65 22.78 -0.02 -11.04
C PRO A 65 22.33 0.74 -9.79
N VAL A 66 21.07 1.21 -9.81
CA VAL A 66 20.51 2.10 -8.81
C VAL A 66 19.17 1.54 -8.30
N VAL A 67 19.00 1.51 -6.99
CA VAL A 67 17.72 1.27 -6.33
C VAL A 67 17.15 2.60 -5.85
N PRO A 68 16.11 3.15 -6.50
CA PRO A 68 15.38 4.29 -5.97
C PRO A 68 14.68 3.93 -4.67
N GLN A 69 14.83 4.78 -3.65
CA GLN A 69 14.25 4.52 -2.34
C GLN A 69 13.62 5.79 -1.77
N ALA A 70 12.39 5.66 -1.28
CA ALA A 70 11.69 6.67 -0.51
C ALA A 70 11.67 6.27 0.99
N GLY A 71 10.52 6.24 1.65
CA GLY A 71 10.39 5.88 3.07
C GLY A 71 10.73 4.42 3.42
N ASN A 72 11.02 3.58 2.44
CA ASN A 72 11.39 2.16 2.57
C ASN A 72 10.39 1.34 3.42
N THR A 73 9.10 1.66 3.31
CA THR A 73 7.99 0.98 4.01
C THR A 73 7.38 -0.16 3.18
N GLY A 74 7.89 -0.43 1.98
CA GLY A 74 7.41 -1.48 1.09
C GLY A 74 7.69 -2.88 1.64
N MET A 75 6.81 -3.84 1.28
CA MET A 75 6.80 -5.20 1.84
C MET A 75 7.24 -6.29 0.85
N VAL A 76 7.61 -5.92 -0.37
CA VAL A 76 7.93 -6.87 -1.46
C VAL A 76 9.40 -6.81 -1.92
N GLY A 77 10.26 -6.16 -1.13
CA GLY A 77 11.71 -6.09 -1.36
C GLY A 77 12.12 -5.16 -2.52
N GLY A 78 11.22 -4.35 -3.07
CA GLY A 78 11.49 -3.47 -4.22
C GLY A 78 12.46 -2.31 -3.93
N GLY A 79 12.62 -1.91 -2.67
CA GLY A 79 13.53 -0.83 -2.25
C GLY A 79 14.87 -1.31 -1.68
N VAL A 80 15.18 -2.62 -1.74
CA VAL A 80 16.41 -3.17 -1.11
C VAL A 80 17.48 -3.45 -2.17
N PRO A 81 18.72 -2.91 -2.01
CA PRO A 81 19.85 -3.26 -2.87
C PRO A 81 20.29 -4.69 -2.60
N ARG A 82 20.41 -5.55 -3.62
CA ARG A 82 20.65 -7.00 -3.48
C ARG A 82 22.01 -7.44 -3.96
N ALA A 83 22.53 -6.80 -5.01
CA ALA A 83 23.79 -7.17 -5.66
C ALA A 83 24.85 -6.06 -5.59
N GLY A 84 24.75 -5.15 -4.61
CA GLY A 84 25.66 -4.03 -4.45
C GLY A 84 25.28 -2.81 -5.29
N GLU A 85 24.01 -2.67 -5.62
CA GLU A 85 23.45 -1.48 -6.25
C GLU A 85 23.63 -0.26 -5.34
N VAL A 86 23.74 0.91 -5.94
CA VAL A 86 23.70 2.18 -5.23
C VAL A 86 22.25 2.52 -4.89
N VAL A 87 22.00 2.95 -3.66
CA VAL A 87 20.68 3.48 -3.26
C VAL A 87 20.60 4.96 -3.62
N LEU A 88 19.54 5.37 -4.32
CA LEU A 88 19.17 6.77 -4.51
C LEU A 88 17.97 7.07 -3.62
N SER A 89 18.22 7.71 -2.48
CA SER A 89 17.17 8.08 -1.53
C SER A 89 16.64 9.48 -1.83
N VAL A 90 15.29 9.59 -1.94
CA VAL A 90 14.61 10.88 -2.15
C VAL A 90 14.29 11.60 -0.82
N GLU A 91 14.75 11.11 0.32
CA GLU A 91 14.40 11.63 1.65
C GLU A 91 14.69 13.13 1.86
N ARG A 92 15.61 13.71 1.09
CA ARG A 92 15.97 15.14 1.16
C ARG A 92 15.18 16.01 0.19
N LEU A 93 14.41 15.43 -0.69
CA LEU A 93 13.41 16.11 -1.52
C LEU A 93 12.10 16.21 -0.70
N ASN A 94 12.06 17.02 0.34
CA ASN A 94 11.03 16.97 1.36
C ASN A 94 10.25 18.29 1.56
N ALA A 95 10.26 19.17 0.57
CA ALA A 95 9.52 20.42 0.63
C ALA A 95 8.05 20.24 0.19
N ILE A 96 7.12 20.88 0.92
CA ILE A 96 5.77 21.17 0.45
C ILE A 96 5.90 22.56 -0.21
N GLU A 97 5.77 22.63 -1.55
CA GLU A 97 6.18 23.81 -2.32
C GLU A 97 5.05 24.82 -2.51
N ALA A 98 3.84 24.34 -2.78
CA ALA A 98 2.69 25.20 -3.04
C ALA A 98 1.38 24.52 -2.66
N PHE A 99 0.43 25.28 -2.17
CA PHE A 99 -0.97 24.87 -2.00
C PHE A 99 -1.85 25.84 -2.77
N ASP A 100 -2.66 25.32 -3.68
CA ASP A 100 -3.65 26.08 -4.44
C ASP A 100 -5.06 25.71 -3.96
N GLU A 101 -5.65 26.59 -3.19
CA GLU A 101 -6.97 26.39 -2.59
C GLU A 101 -8.08 26.33 -3.64
N ALA A 102 -7.99 27.15 -4.70
CA ALA A 102 -9.01 27.21 -5.73
C ALA A 102 -9.12 25.91 -6.54
N SER A 103 -7.99 25.25 -6.77
CA SER A 103 -7.92 23.95 -7.45
C SER A 103 -7.94 22.76 -6.48
N ALA A 104 -7.89 23.03 -5.16
CA ALA A 104 -7.70 22.03 -4.11
C ALA A 104 -6.53 21.08 -4.45
N THR A 105 -5.34 21.65 -4.72
CA THR A 105 -4.14 20.90 -5.07
C THR A 105 -2.95 21.33 -4.24
N VAL A 106 -2.03 20.40 -3.99
CA VAL A 106 -0.75 20.65 -3.33
C VAL A 106 0.39 20.15 -4.20
N THR A 107 1.45 20.97 -4.34
CA THR A 107 2.69 20.57 -5.01
C THR A 107 3.69 20.19 -3.94
N VAL A 108 4.24 18.97 -4.04
CA VAL A 108 5.16 18.41 -3.06
C VAL A 108 6.34 17.74 -3.73
N GLN A 109 7.46 17.68 -3.05
CA GLN A 109 8.60 16.85 -3.41
C GLN A 109 8.40 15.40 -2.94
N ALA A 110 9.07 14.46 -3.61
CA ALA A 110 8.88 13.02 -3.45
C ALA A 110 9.18 12.46 -2.06
N GLY A 111 10.07 13.09 -1.31
CA GLY A 111 10.48 12.69 0.04
C GLY A 111 9.59 13.26 1.16
N VAL A 112 8.53 14.01 0.85
CA VAL A 112 7.57 14.46 1.87
C VAL A 112 6.90 13.25 2.50
N VAL A 113 6.91 13.17 3.83
CA VAL A 113 6.23 12.12 4.61
C VAL A 113 4.73 12.37 4.60
N LEU A 114 3.93 11.31 4.45
CA LEU A 114 2.46 11.41 4.37
C LEU A 114 1.86 12.14 5.58
N GLU A 115 2.23 11.76 6.79
CA GLU A 115 1.72 12.38 8.02
C GLU A 115 2.08 13.88 8.10
N THR A 116 3.26 14.27 7.61
CA THR A 116 3.65 15.68 7.51
C THR A 116 2.75 16.43 6.55
N LEU A 117 2.42 15.84 5.41
CA LEU A 117 1.50 16.42 4.43
C LEU A 117 0.07 16.52 4.99
N GLN A 118 -0.42 15.45 5.64
CA GLN A 118 -1.75 15.45 6.28
C GLN A 118 -1.87 16.53 7.35
N THR A 119 -0.85 16.69 8.21
CA THR A 119 -0.81 17.75 9.22
C THR A 119 -0.84 19.15 8.59
N TYR A 120 -0.03 19.37 7.54
CA TYR A 120 0.00 20.65 6.80
C TYR A 120 -1.35 20.99 6.19
N LEU A 121 -2.05 20.00 5.64
CA LEU A 121 -3.36 20.18 5.02
C LEU A 121 -4.46 20.38 6.05
N ALA A 122 -4.44 19.64 7.16
CA ALA A 122 -5.42 19.75 8.24
C ALA A 122 -5.49 21.18 8.83
N GLU A 123 -4.33 21.85 8.99
CA GLU A 123 -4.25 23.26 9.40
C GLU A 123 -4.97 24.23 8.43
N ARG A 124 -5.29 23.75 7.22
CA ARG A 124 -5.94 24.52 6.14
C ARG A 124 -7.35 24.05 5.83
N GLY A 125 -7.87 23.10 6.63
CA GLY A 125 -9.19 22.51 6.42
C GLY A 125 -9.27 21.51 5.26
N TYR A 126 -8.13 20.91 4.87
CA TYR A 126 -8.03 19.92 3.81
C TYR A 126 -7.46 18.60 4.31
N ASP A 127 -7.66 17.53 3.55
CA ASP A 127 -7.12 16.18 3.80
C ASP A 127 -6.51 15.60 2.54
N MET A 128 -5.44 14.81 2.74
CA MET A 128 -4.92 13.86 1.75
C MET A 128 -5.60 12.52 2.00
N PRO A 129 -6.55 12.09 1.13
CA PRO A 129 -7.48 11.02 1.48
C PRO A 129 -6.86 9.60 1.42
N VAL A 130 -5.60 9.46 0.99
CA VAL A 130 -4.89 8.18 1.06
C VAL A 130 -4.32 8.03 2.46
N ASP A 131 -4.77 7.00 3.18
CA ASP A 131 -4.35 6.71 4.55
C ASP A 131 -3.98 5.25 4.72
N LEU A 132 -2.79 4.99 5.29
CA LEU A 132 -2.23 3.67 5.48
C LEU A 132 -1.37 3.59 6.74
N GLY A 133 -1.16 2.37 7.25
CA GLY A 133 -0.48 2.14 8.53
C GLY A 133 0.95 2.67 8.62
N GLY A 134 1.63 2.89 7.49
CA GLY A 134 2.99 3.44 7.41
C GLY A 134 3.08 4.97 7.33
N ARG A 135 1.99 5.73 7.60
CA ARG A 135 1.88 7.18 7.37
C ARG A 135 3.02 8.02 7.96
N GLY A 136 3.55 7.63 9.13
CA GLY A 136 4.65 8.32 9.81
C GLY A 136 6.02 8.14 9.15
N SER A 137 6.16 7.29 8.15
CA SER A 137 7.44 6.97 7.50
C SER A 137 7.35 6.91 5.98
N CYS A 138 6.19 6.53 5.41
CA CYS A 138 6.03 6.48 3.96
C CYS A 138 6.13 7.89 3.35
N GLN A 139 6.73 7.96 2.17
CA GLN A 139 6.97 9.21 1.44
C GLN A 139 6.21 9.22 0.13
N ILE A 140 5.77 10.39 -0.29
CA ILE A 140 4.86 10.59 -1.44
C ILE A 140 5.39 9.95 -2.72
N GLY A 141 6.69 10.08 -3.03
CA GLY A 141 7.27 9.47 -4.23
C GLY A 141 7.18 7.94 -4.23
N GLY A 142 7.39 7.31 -3.07
CA GLY A 142 7.24 5.86 -2.89
C GLY A 142 5.78 5.41 -3.01
N MET A 143 4.85 6.16 -2.40
CA MET A 143 3.41 5.89 -2.49
C MET A 143 2.91 5.96 -3.93
N ILE A 144 3.39 6.94 -4.71
CA ILE A 144 3.05 7.05 -6.14
C ILE A 144 3.70 5.90 -6.92
N ALA A 145 4.98 5.59 -6.66
CA ALA A 145 5.70 4.53 -7.36
C ALA A 145 5.09 3.14 -7.14
N THR A 146 4.42 2.90 -6.02
CA THR A 146 3.69 1.66 -5.72
C THR A 146 2.18 1.76 -5.97
N ASN A 147 1.67 2.94 -6.34
CA ASN A 147 0.24 3.22 -6.43
C ASN A 147 -0.50 2.84 -5.14
N ALA A 148 0.01 3.31 -3.99
CA ALA A 148 -0.49 2.94 -2.68
C ALA A 148 -1.99 3.28 -2.52
N GLY A 149 -2.69 2.42 -1.78
CA GLY A 149 -4.10 2.57 -1.43
C GLY A 149 -4.28 2.84 0.07
N GLY A 150 -5.14 2.07 0.71
CA GLY A 150 -5.46 2.11 2.14
C GLY A 150 -6.96 2.09 2.39
N VAL A 151 -7.36 2.34 3.62
CA VAL A 151 -8.74 2.13 4.10
C VAL A 151 -9.80 3.01 3.44
N LYS A 152 -9.42 4.11 2.78
CA LYS A 152 -10.34 5.03 2.10
C LYS A 152 -10.42 4.84 0.57
N VAL A 153 -9.82 3.76 0.04
CA VAL A 153 -9.82 3.47 -1.42
C VAL A 153 -11.23 3.36 -1.98
N LEU A 154 -12.16 2.81 -1.20
CA LEU A 154 -13.57 2.70 -1.58
C LEU A 154 -14.17 4.03 -2.06
N ARG A 155 -13.79 5.13 -1.43
CA ARG A 155 -14.31 6.47 -1.72
C ARG A 155 -13.43 7.28 -2.66
N TYR A 156 -12.13 7.22 -2.46
CA TYR A 156 -11.19 8.16 -3.10
C TYR A 156 -10.23 7.52 -4.10
N GLY A 157 -10.20 6.19 -4.16
CA GLY A 157 -9.24 5.46 -4.98
C GLY A 157 -7.83 5.47 -4.38
N HIS A 158 -6.88 4.99 -5.17
CA HIS A 158 -5.46 4.91 -4.83
C HIS A 158 -4.73 6.24 -5.09
N MET A 159 -3.41 6.24 -4.93
CA MET A 159 -2.57 7.40 -5.29
C MET A 159 -2.76 7.86 -6.73
N ARG A 160 -3.01 6.95 -7.68
CA ARG A 160 -3.26 7.26 -9.09
C ARG A 160 -4.36 8.29 -9.30
N GLU A 161 -5.45 8.18 -8.55
CA GLU A 161 -6.59 9.09 -8.62
C GLU A 161 -6.27 10.47 -8.04
N GLN A 162 -5.31 10.54 -7.11
CA GLN A 162 -4.92 11.80 -6.48
C GLN A 162 -3.86 12.58 -7.28
N VAL A 163 -3.09 11.90 -8.15
CA VAL A 163 -1.99 12.54 -8.89
C VAL A 163 -2.51 13.35 -10.08
N ARG A 164 -2.30 14.67 -10.06
CA ARG A 164 -2.59 15.60 -11.17
C ARG A 164 -1.40 15.78 -12.11
N GLY A 165 -0.21 15.84 -11.57
CA GLY A 165 1.03 16.01 -12.34
C GLY A 165 2.21 15.34 -11.67
N LEU A 166 3.21 14.97 -12.45
CA LEU A 166 4.47 14.40 -11.96
C LEU A 166 5.66 15.07 -12.63
N GLU A 167 6.75 15.13 -11.89
CA GLU A 167 8.09 15.32 -12.40
C GLU A 167 8.90 14.05 -12.13
N VAL A 168 9.56 13.53 -13.15
CA VAL A 168 10.29 12.26 -13.11
C VAL A 168 11.63 12.42 -13.82
N VAL A 169 12.68 11.87 -13.25
CA VAL A 169 13.99 11.80 -13.90
C VAL A 169 14.20 10.39 -14.45
N LEU A 170 14.48 10.29 -15.76
CA LEU A 170 14.76 9.05 -16.47
C LEU A 170 16.18 8.53 -16.19
N ALA A 171 16.47 7.30 -16.63
CA ALA A 171 17.77 6.67 -16.43
C ALA A 171 18.96 7.48 -16.97
N ASP A 172 18.79 8.17 -18.08
CA ASP A 172 19.82 9.01 -18.73
C ASP A 172 19.99 10.39 -18.07
N GLY A 173 19.22 10.70 -17.02
CA GLY A 173 19.20 11.99 -16.36
C GLY A 173 18.22 13.01 -16.95
N THR A 174 17.48 12.66 -18.00
CA THR A 174 16.46 13.55 -18.56
C THR A 174 15.32 13.77 -17.56
N ALA A 175 15.08 15.03 -17.17
CA ALA A 175 13.95 15.41 -16.34
C ALA A 175 12.71 15.66 -17.22
N VAL A 176 11.66 14.89 -16.99
CA VAL A 176 10.34 15.05 -17.63
C VAL A 176 9.41 15.69 -16.62
N SER A 177 9.03 16.95 -16.84
CA SER A 177 8.14 17.69 -15.95
C SER A 177 6.77 17.88 -16.60
N GLY A 178 5.78 17.19 -16.04
CA GLY A 178 4.37 17.32 -16.35
C GLY A 178 3.57 17.91 -15.17
N LEU A 179 4.19 18.76 -14.36
CA LEU A 179 3.55 19.40 -13.21
C LEU A 179 2.46 20.36 -13.69
N ASN A 180 1.21 20.03 -13.42
CA ASN A 180 0.07 20.89 -13.67
C ASN A 180 -1.05 20.62 -12.66
N ILE A 181 -1.88 21.64 -12.41
CA ILE A 181 -3.02 21.57 -11.48
C ILE A 181 -4.35 21.30 -12.19
N LEU A 182 -4.32 21.17 -13.52
CA LEU A 182 -5.52 21.13 -14.35
C LEU A 182 -6.27 19.81 -14.16
N LYS A 183 -7.56 19.88 -13.86
CA LYS A 183 -8.46 18.72 -13.83
C LYS A 183 -8.75 18.16 -15.22
N LYS A 184 -8.75 19.02 -16.25
CA LYS A 184 -8.95 18.64 -17.65
C LYS A 184 -7.71 19.01 -18.46
N ASN A 185 -7.00 18.00 -18.96
CA ASN A 185 -5.85 18.19 -19.84
C ASN A 185 -5.76 17.00 -20.83
N ASN A 186 -6.30 17.19 -22.02
CA ASN A 186 -6.27 16.21 -23.10
C ASN A 186 -5.18 16.54 -24.15
N THR A 187 -4.10 17.19 -23.75
CA THR A 187 -3.01 17.57 -24.63
C THR A 187 -2.00 16.43 -24.76
N GLY A 188 -2.31 15.46 -25.61
CA GLY A 188 -1.45 14.28 -25.86
C GLY A 188 -1.65 13.14 -24.86
N LEU A 189 -0.64 12.27 -24.75
CA LEU A 189 -0.66 11.13 -23.84
C LEU A 189 -0.49 11.56 -22.38
N ASP A 190 -1.22 10.92 -21.49
CA ASP A 190 -1.10 11.15 -20.04
C ASP A 190 0.09 10.38 -19.46
N LEU A 191 1.29 10.91 -19.67
CA LEU A 191 2.55 10.24 -19.35
C LEU A 191 2.74 9.91 -17.89
N LYS A 192 2.11 10.64 -16.95
CA LYS A 192 2.21 10.32 -15.52
C LYS A 192 1.75 8.89 -15.20
N GLN A 193 0.80 8.36 -16.00
CA GLN A 193 0.26 7.02 -15.80
C GLN A 193 1.28 5.89 -16.00
N ILE A 194 2.36 6.15 -16.73
CA ILE A 194 3.45 5.18 -16.98
C ILE A 194 4.29 5.00 -15.71
N PHE A 195 4.46 6.05 -14.93
CA PHE A 195 5.34 6.04 -13.75
C PHE A 195 4.63 5.66 -12.46
N ILE A 196 3.30 5.86 -12.38
CA ILE A 196 2.50 5.46 -11.21
C ILE A 196 2.39 3.93 -11.17
N GLY A 197 2.88 3.31 -10.09
CA GLY A 197 2.94 1.86 -9.95
C GLY A 197 4.12 1.20 -10.67
N SER A 198 5.11 1.98 -11.14
CA SER A 198 6.30 1.45 -11.81
C SER A 198 7.40 0.97 -10.85
N GLU A 199 7.24 1.14 -9.54
CA GLU A 199 8.17 0.73 -8.50
C GLU A 199 9.62 1.18 -8.74
N GLY A 200 9.81 2.39 -9.33
CA GLY A 200 11.12 2.95 -9.63
C GLY A 200 11.87 2.29 -10.78
N THR A 201 11.23 1.44 -11.56
CA THR A 201 11.88 0.74 -12.69
C THR A 201 11.97 1.59 -13.96
N LEU A 202 11.14 2.62 -14.11
CA LEU A 202 11.04 3.45 -15.32
C LEU A 202 11.58 4.88 -15.15
N GLY A 203 11.77 5.32 -13.92
CA GLY A 203 12.25 6.65 -13.58
C GLY A 203 12.17 6.91 -12.08
N VAL A 204 12.77 8.00 -11.63
CA VAL A 204 12.75 8.46 -10.23
C VAL A 204 11.83 9.67 -10.13
N ILE A 205 10.74 9.53 -9.38
CA ILE A 205 9.79 10.61 -9.11
C ILE A 205 10.47 11.62 -8.17
N THR A 206 10.47 12.89 -8.53
CA THR A 206 11.07 13.98 -7.76
C THR A 206 10.04 14.94 -7.19
N ARG A 207 8.94 15.20 -7.90
CA ARG A 207 7.86 16.11 -7.49
C ARG A 207 6.51 15.61 -7.97
N ALA A 208 5.46 15.97 -7.25
CA ALA A 208 4.08 15.66 -7.62
C ALA A 208 3.13 16.82 -7.33
N VAL A 209 2.10 16.97 -8.16
CA VAL A 209 0.89 17.73 -7.85
C VAL A 209 -0.19 16.74 -7.45
N LEU A 210 -0.71 16.88 -6.24
CA LEU A 210 -1.73 16.01 -5.69
C LEU A 210 -3.06 16.76 -5.55
N GLN A 211 -4.15 16.08 -5.90
CA GLN A 211 -5.50 16.51 -5.55
C GLN A 211 -5.70 16.25 -4.07
N VAL A 212 -6.23 17.22 -3.35
CA VAL A 212 -6.66 17.10 -1.95
C VAL A 212 -8.15 17.35 -1.84
N GLN A 213 -8.73 16.98 -0.71
CA GLN A 213 -10.15 17.13 -0.45
C GLN A 213 -10.38 18.07 0.74
N PRO A 214 -11.50 18.80 0.82
CA PRO A 214 -11.91 19.42 2.07
C PRO A 214 -11.98 18.35 3.16
N ALA A 215 -11.43 18.65 4.34
CA ALA A 215 -11.48 17.73 5.46
C ALA A 215 -12.94 17.46 5.86
N PRO A 216 -13.33 16.21 6.10
CA PRO A 216 -14.66 15.90 6.64
C PRO A 216 -14.86 16.57 7.99
N GLU A 217 -16.06 17.09 8.23
CA GLU A 217 -16.38 17.71 9.53
C GLU A 217 -16.51 16.67 10.65
N ALA A 218 -17.00 15.47 10.30
CA ALA A 218 -17.19 14.37 11.22
C ALA A 218 -17.17 13.03 10.50
N PHE A 219 -17.02 11.96 11.28
CA PHE A 219 -17.17 10.58 10.84
C PHE A 219 -18.25 9.90 11.67
N GLN A 220 -19.05 9.07 11.02
CA GLN A 220 -19.95 8.14 11.66
C GLN A 220 -19.36 6.75 11.52
N THR A 221 -19.07 6.09 12.62
CA THR A 221 -18.39 4.79 12.65
C THR A 221 -19.22 3.78 13.40
N ALA A 222 -19.43 2.60 12.81
CA ALA A 222 -20.11 1.48 13.44
C ALA A 222 -19.31 0.19 13.29
N LEU A 223 -19.48 -0.72 14.25
CA LEU A 223 -19.09 -2.12 14.13
C LEU A 223 -20.36 -2.96 14.01
N ALA A 224 -20.49 -3.73 12.94
CA ALA A 224 -21.61 -4.62 12.68
C ALA A 224 -21.18 -6.08 12.71
N GLY A 225 -22.04 -6.95 13.20
CA GLY A 225 -21.87 -8.40 13.19
C GLY A 225 -22.75 -9.06 12.14
N LEU A 226 -22.21 -10.00 11.37
CA LEU A 226 -22.94 -10.81 10.39
C LEU A 226 -23.07 -12.24 10.91
N ALA A 227 -24.32 -12.74 10.90
CA ALA A 227 -24.59 -14.14 11.24
C ALA A 227 -24.05 -15.12 10.19
N ARG A 228 -23.89 -14.65 8.92
CA ARG A 228 -23.45 -15.44 7.78
C ARG A 228 -22.54 -14.60 6.89
N ARG A 229 -21.33 -15.10 6.59
CA ARG A 229 -20.37 -14.39 5.74
C ARG A 229 -20.77 -14.29 4.26
N ASP A 230 -21.67 -15.16 3.80
CA ASP A 230 -22.19 -15.09 2.43
C ASP A 230 -23.05 -13.84 2.16
N LEU A 231 -23.43 -13.09 3.22
CA LEU A 231 -24.09 -11.80 3.13
C LEU A 231 -23.15 -10.63 2.81
N LEU A 232 -21.82 -10.79 2.88
CA LEU A 232 -20.85 -9.72 2.62
C LEU A 232 -21.09 -8.97 1.28
N PRO A 233 -21.33 -9.65 0.13
CA PRO A 233 -21.57 -8.95 -1.13
C PRO A 233 -22.88 -8.14 -1.14
N ALA A 234 -23.94 -8.67 -0.52
CA ALA A 234 -25.21 -7.99 -0.41
C ALA A 234 -25.11 -6.77 0.54
N LEU A 235 -24.38 -6.92 1.65
CA LEU A 235 -24.07 -5.82 2.56
C LEU A 235 -23.35 -4.69 1.84
N LEU A 236 -22.32 -4.99 1.01
CA LEU A 236 -21.61 -3.97 0.23
C LEU A 236 -22.54 -3.17 -0.67
N GLN A 237 -23.45 -3.84 -1.40
CA GLN A 237 -24.41 -3.18 -2.27
C GLN A 237 -25.37 -2.29 -1.47
N ALA A 238 -25.87 -2.80 -0.36
CA ALA A 238 -26.79 -2.10 0.51
C ALA A 238 -26.12 -0.90 1.21
N ALA A 239 -24.89 -1.06 1.70
CA ALA A 239 -24.13 0.01 2.33
C ALA A 239 -23.85 1.17 1.36
N ARG A 240 -23.44 0.89 0.13
CA ARG A 240 -23.26 1.91 -0.92
C ARG A 240 -24.54 2.69 -1.24
N ALA A 241 -25.69 2.06 -1.14
CA ALA A 241 -26.98 2.70 -1.39
C ALA A 241 -27.45 3.57 -0.23
N ARG A 242 -27.16 3.16 1.02
CA ARG A 242 -27.64 3.80 2.25
C ARG A 242 -26.70 4.87 2.79
N PHE A 243 -25.41 4.72 2.54
CA PHE A 243 -24.36 5.62 3.01
C PHE A 243 -23.69 6.32 1.83
N PRO A 244 -24.22 7.46 1.36
CA PRO A 244 -23.73 8.12 0.12
C PRO A 244 -22.31 8.66 0.24
N ARG A 245 -21.80 8.81 1.47
CA ARG A 245 -20.43 9.23 1.76
C ARG A 245 -19.63 8.12 2.45
N LEU A 246 -19.99 6.85 2.20
CA LEU A 246 -19.27 5.68 2.71
C LEU A 246 -17.78 5.79 2.38
N SER A 247 -16.93 5.86 3.39
CA SER A 247 -15.48 6.01 3.24
C SER A 247 -14.75 4.68 3.41
N SER A 248 -15.23 3.83 4.33
CA SER A 248 -14.61 2.54 4.61
C SER A 248 -15.66 1.45 4.88
N LEU A 249 -15.38 0.26 4.40
CA LEU A 249 -16.16 -0.95 4.67
C LEU A 249 -15.20 -2.12 4.82
N GLU A 250 -14.88 -2.46 6.08
CA GLU A 250 -13.79 -3.34 6.44
C GLU A 250 -14.31 -4.61 7.10
N PHE A 251 -13.88 -5.79 6.65
CA PHE A 251 -14.32 -7.04 7.25
C PHE A 251 -13.22 -7.76 8.03
N ILE A 252 -13.62 -8.52 9.04
CA ILE A 252 -12.78 -9.44 9.81
C ILE A 252 -13.55 -10.76 9.89
N ASP A 253 -12.95 -11.85 9.43
CA ASP A 253 -13.54 -13.18 9.53
C ASP A 253 -13.70 -13.64 10.99
N GLY A 254 -14.76 -14.37 11.34
CA GLY A 254 -15.06 -14.76 12.71
C GLY A 254 -13.97 -15.63 13.35
N LYS A 255 -13.33 -16.52 12.60
CA LYS A 255 -12.18 -17.31 13.10
C LYS A 255 -10.98 -16.41 13.42
N THR A 256 -10.80 -15.34 12.63
CA THR A 256 -9.80 -14.29 12.91
C THR A 256 -10.11 -13.55 14.19
N VAL A 257 -11.37 -13.23 14.46
CA VAL A 257 -11.80 -12.62 15.74
C VAL A 257 -11.42 -13.49 16.93
N ALA A 258 -11.64 -14.80 16.84
CA ALA A 258 -11.24 -15.75 17.88
C ALA A 258 -9.71 -15.81 18.06
N TYR A 259 -8.96 -15.75 16.96
CA TYR A 259 -7.49 -15.69 17.00
C TYR A 259 -6.98 -14.42 17.68
N VAL A 260 -7.59 -13.27 17.38
CA VAL A 260 -7.25 -11.97 17.98
C VAL A 260 -7.54 -11.97 19.47
N ARG A 261 -8.74 -12.44 19.91
CA ARG A 261 -9.08 -12.55 21.34
C ARG A 261 -8.09 -13.41 22.12
N ALA A 262 -7.55 -14.46 21.51
CA ALA A 262 -6.53 -15.32 22.13
C ALA A 262 -5.14 -14.65 22.18
N ALA A 263 -4.85 -13.71 21.27
CA ALA A 263 -3.58 -12.98 21.21
C ALA A 263 -3.56 -11.71 22.07
N ASP A 264 -4.71 -11.05 22.21
CA ASP A 264 -4.94 -9.83 23.00
C ASP A 264 -6.24 -9.96 23.81
N PRO A 265 -6.18 -10.62 24.99
CA PRO A 265 -7.36 -10.79 25.87
C PRO A 265 -7.92 -9.47 26.40
N ASP A 266 -7.16 -8.39 26.39
CA ASP A 266 -7.57 -7.07 26.87
C ASP A 266 -8.30 -6.25 25.79
N LEU A 267 -8.26 -6.69 24.53
CA LEU A 267 -8.99 -6.05 23.43
C LEU A 267 -10.51 -6.22 23.63
N ARG A 268 -11.18 -5.12 23.85
CA ARG A 268 -12.65 -5.09 23.96
C ARG A 268 -13.27 -4.98 22.57
N ILE A 269 -14.07 -5.98 22.22
CA ILE A 269 -14.92 -5.96 21.02
C ILE A 269 -16.31 -5.60 21.51
N PRO A 270 -16.87 -4.44 21.10
CA PRO A 270 -18.12 -3.92 21.67
C PRO A 270 -19.38 -4.58 21.07
N LEU A 271 -19.29 -5.81 20.61
CA LEU A 271 -20.39 -6.65 20.17
C LEU A 271 -20.36 -7.96 20.93
N ASP A 272 -21.51 -8.38 21.41
CA ASP A 272 -21.71 -9.67 22.06
C ASP A 272 -22.07 -10.76 21.04
N GLY A 273 -21.80 -12.01 21.40
CA GLY A 273 -22.15 -13.19 20.58
C GLY A 273 -21.06 -13.57 19.57
N ASP A 274 -21.37 -14.65 18.84
CA ASP A 274 -20.52 -15.20 17.80
C ASP A 274 -21.06 -14.77 16.43
N HIS A 275 -20.25 -14.09 15.66
CA HIS A 275 -20.54 -13.64 14.30
C HIS A 275 -19.58 -14.32 13.32
N GLU A 276 -20.08 -14.76 12.15
CA GLU A 276 -19.22 -15.29 11.10
C GLU A 276 -18.30 -14.22 10.49
N SER A 277 -18.69 -12.95 10.60
CA SER A 277 -17.83 -11.82 10.25
C SER A 277 -18.19 -10.59 11.09
N LEU A 278 -17.18 -9.76 11.39
CA LEU A 278 -17.38 -8.39 11.85
C LEU A 278 -17.09 -7.44 10.70
N VAL A 279 -17.83 -6.34 10.62
CA VAL A 279 -17.64 -5.31 9.59
C VAL A 279 -17.62 -3.93 10.24
N VAL A 280 -16.55 -3.17 10.00
CA VAL A 280 -16.51 -1.73 10.29
C VAL A 280 -17.13 -0.98 9.13
N ILE A 281 -18.10 -0.14 9.43
CA ILE A 281 -18.78 0.75 8.48
C ILE A 281 -18.46 2.18 8.89
N GLU A 282 -17.83 2.95 8.00
CA GLU A 282 -17.53 4.35 8.27
C GLU A 282 -17.99 5.25 7.13
N GLU A 283 -18.70 6.31 7.50
CA GLU A 283 -19.17 7.34 6.60
C GLU A 283 -18.64 8.71 7.02
N GLU A 284 -18.14 9.48 6.06
CA GLU A 284 -17.85 10.89 6.25
C GLU A 284 -19.16 11.69 6.32
N SER A 285 -19.27 12.61 7.26
CA SER A 285 -20.50 13.35 7.45
C SER A 285 -20.25 14.83 7.72
N ALA A 286 -21.31 15.63 7.65
CA ALA A 286 -21.36 16.92 8.33
C ALA A 286 -21.40 16.68 9.86
N SER A 287 -21.02 17.70 10.61
CA SER A 287 -21.20 17.70 12.06
C SER A 287 -22.69 17.86 12.44
N GLY A 288 -23.07 17.25 13.57
CA GLY A 288 -24.39 17.43 14.15
C GLY A 288 -25.27 16.18 14.23
N GLU A 289 -26.36 16.29 14.98
CA GLU A 289 -27.25 15.17 15.36
C GLU A 289 -27.93 14.50 14.16
N ALA A 290 -28.38 15.32 13.18
CA ALA A 290 -29.07 14.79 11.99
C ALA A 290 -28.22 13.81 11.15
N ALA A 291 -26.89 13.99 11.12
CA ALA A 291 -26.00 13.06 10.42
C ALA A 291 -25.92 11.72 11.17
N GLY A 292 -25.85 11.75 12.50
CA GLY A 292 -25.88 10.56 13.32
C GLY A 292 -27.20 9.80 13.21
N GLU A 293 -28.34 10.52 13.21
CA GLU A 293 -29.66 9.93 13.00
C GLU A 293 -29.80 9.25 11.63
N ALA A 294 -29.32 9.92 10.57
CA ALA A 294 -29.35 9.35 9.22
C ALA A 294 -28.49 8.06 9.11
N PHE A 295 -27.30 8.06 9.74
CA PHE A 295 -26.43 6.90 9.79
C PHE A 295 -27.07 5.75 10.58
N ALA A 296 -27.66 6.04 11.74
CA ALA A 296 -28.37 5.05 12.55
C ALA A 296 -29.56 4.44 11.80
N ALA A 297 -30.38 5.26 11.13
CA ALA A 297 -31.47 4.77 10.28
C ALA A 297 -30.99 3.87 9.14
N GLY A 298 -29.84 4.16 8.55
CA GLY A 298 -29.19 3.30 7.56
C GLY A 298 -28.83 1.92 8.12
N LEU A 299 -28.30 1.88 9.37
CA LEU A 299 -27.98 0.63 10.05
C LEU A 299 -29.23 -0.14 10.46
N GLU A 300 -30.27 0.54 10.96
CA GLU A 300 -31.57 -0.08 11.27
C GLU A 300 -32.16 -0.78 10.05
N SER A 301 -32.11 -0.12 8.88
CA SER A 301 -32.55 -0.74 7.64
C SER A 301 -31.71 -1.95 7.22
N LEU A 302 -30.39 -1.99 7.51
CA LEU A 302 -29.57 -3.17 7.30
C LEU A 302 -29.95 -4.33 8.23
N LEU A 303 -30.33 -4.03 9.48
CA LEU A 303 -30.84 -5.01 10.45
C LEU A 303 -32.20 -5.56 10.00
N GLU A 304 -33.14 -4.70 9.59
CA GLU A 304 -34.47 -5.09 9.10
C GLU A 304 -34.38 -6.00 7.85
N ASP A 305 -33.44 -5.73 6.95
CA ASP A 305 -33.17 -6.57 5.76
C ASP A 305 -32.44 -7.87 6.10
N GLY A 306 -32.01 -8.07 7.36
CA GLY A 306 -31.25 -9.24 7.82
C GLY A 306 -29.84 -9.32 7.25
N LEU A 307 -29.27 -8.21 6.78
CA LEU A 307 -27.91 -8.14 6.25
C LEU A 307 -26.85 -8.07 7.35
N ILE A 308 -27.20 -7.52 8.50
CA ILE A 308 -26.43 -7.55 9.74
C ILE A 308 -27.30 -8.12 10.86
N ALA A 309 -26.68 -8.76 11.85
CA ALA A 309 -27.39 -9.36 12.98
C ALA A 309 -27.39 -8.44 14.19
N ASP A 310 -26.37 -7.60 14.34
CA ASP A 310 -26.19 -6.65 15.43
C ASP A 310 -25.27 -5.52 14.97
N ALA A 311 -25.35 -4.36 15.61
CA ALA A 311 -24.46 -3.24 15.36
C ALA A 311 -24.31 -2.32 16.57
N VAL A 312 -23.11 -1.75 16.73
CA VAL A 312 -22.84 -0.70 17.71
C VAL A 312 -22.30 0.53 16.98
N VAL A 313 -22.88 1.69 17.29
CA VAL A 313 -22.46 3.00 16.74
C VAL A 313 -21.55 3.71 17.75
N ALA A 314 -20.46 4.28 17.27
CA ALA A 314 -19.60 5.09 18.09
C ALA A 314 -20.29 6.43 18.44
N GLY A 315 -20.48 6.69 19.72
CA GLY A 315 -21.01 7.97 20.24
C GLY A 315 -19.91 9.01 20.54
N SER A 316 -18.64 8.68 20.26
CA SER A 316 -17.50 9.58 20.46
C SER A 316 -16.31 9.13 19.62
N GLU A 317 -15.36 10.05 19.37
CA GLU A 317 -14.10 9.71 18.70
C GLU A 317 -13.31 8.61 19.42
N ALA A 318 -13.37 8.56 20.76
CA ALA A 318 -12.70 7.51 21.53
C ALA A 318 -13.30 6.14 21.23
N GLN A 319 -14.63 6.04 21.08
CA GLN A 319 -15.32 4.82 20.70
C GLN A 319 -15.06 4.46 19.23
N ALA A 320 -15.03 5.45 18.32
CA ALA A 320 -14.63 5.22 16.92
C ALA A 320 -13.20 4.65 16.82
N ARG A 321 -12.25 5.23 17.54
CA ARG A 321 -10.88 4.68 17.63
C ARG A 321 -10.86 3.26 18.22
N ALA A 322 -11.71 2.96 19.20
CA ALA A 322 -11.81 1.60 19.77
C ALA A 322 -12.34 0.59 18.73
N ILE A 323 -13.31 0.97 17.89
CA ILE A 323 -13.81 0.14 16.78
C ILE A 323 -12.69 -0.09 15.75
N TRP A 324 -11.97 0.95 15.32
CA TRP A 324 -10.86 0.82 14.40
C TRP A 324 -9.75 -0.06 14.95
N ARG A 325 -9.47 0.01 16.25
CA ARG A 325 -8.50 -0.89 16.89
C ARG A 325 -8.90 -2.37 16.75
N VAL A 326 -10.19 -2.71 16.76
CA VAL A 326 -10.66 -4.08 16.47
C VAL A 326 -10.24 -4.49 15.05
N ARG A 327 -10.36 -3.58 14.07
CA ARG A 327 -9.98 -3.85 12.67
C ARG A 327 -8.46 -3.97 12.48
N GLU A 328 -7.68 -3.24 13.24
CA GLU A 328 -6.21 -3.26 13.17
C GLU A 328 -5.60 -4.45 13.92
N ALA A 329 -6.29 -4.96 14.92
CA ALA A 329 -5.82 -6.02 15.80
C ALA A 329 -5.34 -7.31 15.10
N PRO A 330 -5.93 -7.79 13.99
CA PRO A 330 -5.41 -8.95 13.26
C PRO A 330 -3.95 -8.79 12.82
N THR A 331 -3.58 -7.61 12.31
CA THR A 331 -2.20 -7.31 11.87
C THR A 331 -1.21 -7.36 13.04
N GLU A 332 -1.60 -6.84 14.20
CA GLU A 332 -0.78 -6.89 15.42
C GLU A 332 -0.70 -8.32 15.97
N ALA A 333 -1.83 -9.03 16.01
CA ALA A 333 -1.92 -10.38 16.56
C ALA A 333 -1.01 -11.37 15.83
N VAL A 334 -0.99 -11.34 14.49
CA VAL A 334 -0.09 -12.20 13.69
C VAL A 334 1.39 -11.85 13.91
N SER A 335 1.70 -10.57 14.10
CA SER A 335 3.08 -10.13 14.33
C SER A 335 3.61 -10.50 15.73
N ARG A 336 2.72 -10.66 16.72
CA ARG A 336 3.07 -11.01 18.11
C ARG A 336 3.24 -12.51 18.34
N ARG A 337 2.59 -13.37 17.53
CA ARG A 337 2.46 -14.81 17.82
C ARG A 337 3.46 -15.71 17.08
N GLY A 338 4.30 -15.18 16.22
CA GLY A 338 5.29 -15.96 15.49
C GLY A 338 5.49 -15.48 14.05
N LEU A 339 6.04 -16.35 13.24
CA LEU A 339 6.25 -16.08 11.82
C LEU A 339 4.92 -16.10 11.06
N THR A 340 4.84 -15.31 10.00
CA THR A 340 3.64 -15.22 9.18
C THR A 340 4.02 -14.97 7.73
N HIS A 341 3.49 -15.79 6.81
CA HIS A 341 3.49 -15.49 5.38
C HIS A 341 2.27 -14.63 5.07
N LYS A 342 2.52 -13.41 4.60
CA LYS A 342 1.49 -12.40 4.31
C LYS A 342 1.24 -12.30 2.82
N PHE A 343 -0.01 -12.54 2.42
CA PHE A 343 -0.47 -12.37 1.05
C PHE A 343 -1.53 -11.27 1.03
N ASP A 344 -1.33 -10.33 0.14
CA ASP A 344 -2.19 -9.19 -0.10
C ASP A 344 -2.75 -9.33 -1.50
N VAL A 345 -4.00 -9.73 -1.62
CA VAL A 345 -4.64 -10.14 -2.88
C VAL A 345 -5.98 -9.45 -3.06
N THR A 346 -6.43 -9.34 -4.30
CA THR A 346 -7.78 -8.84 -4.61
C THR A 346 -8.56 -9.89 -5.36
N VAL A 347 -9.82 -10.09 -4.98
CA VAL A 347 -10.79 -10.88 -5.73
C VAL A 347 -12.06 -10.05 -5.94
N PRO A 348 -12.87 -10.32 -6.98
CA PRO A 348 -14.15 -9.65 -7.12
C PRO A 348 -14.98 -9.76 -5.83
N PRO A 349 -15.57 -8.67 -5.31
CA PRO A 349 -16.26 -8.69 -4.01
C PRO A 349 -17.34 -9.77 -3.89
N GLY A 350 -18.01 -10.11 -5.00
CA GLY A 350 -19.03 -11.15 -5.02
C GLY A 350 -18.55 -12.57 -4.70
N VAL A 351 -17.24 -12.84 -4.82
CA VAL A 351 -16.68 -14.16 -4.55
C VAL A 351 -15.89 -14.23 -3.25
N ILE A 352 -15.80 -13.13 -2.49
CA ILE A 352 -15.08 -13.09 -1.20
C ILE A 352 -15.51 -14.24 -0.28
N PRO A 353 -16.80 -14.51 -0.02
CA PRO A 353 -17.19 -15.58 0.91
C PRO A 353 -16.66 -16.96 0.52
N ALA A 354 -16.73 -17.28 -0.77
CA ALA A 354 -16.22 -18.56 -1.30
C ALA A 354 -14.69 -18.62 -1.23
N PHE A 355 -14.01 -17.50 -1.50
CA PHE A 355 -12.55 -17.38 -1.41
C PHE A 355 -12.07 -17.57 0.03
N LEU A 356 -12.73 -16.96 1.03
CA LEU A 356 -12.41 -17.15 2.45
C LEU A 356 -12.50 -18.63 2.84
N GLY A 357 -13.57 -19.33 2.43
CA GLY A 357 -13.73 -20.77 2.69
C GLY A 357 -12.65 -21.63 2.03
N GLU A 358 -12.20 -21.27 0.84
CA GLU A 358 -11.09 -21.95 0.18
C GLU A 358 -9.75 -21.72 0.90
N MET A 359 -9.48 -20.51 1.37
CA MET A 359 -8.27 -20.21 2.14
C MET A 359 -8.24 -20.95 3.49
N GLU A 360 -9.39 -21.13 4.13
CA GLU A 360 -9.51 -21.96 5.32
C GLU A 360 -9.19 -23.44 5.01
N ALA A 361 -9.81 -24.01 3.98
CA ALA A 361 -9.55 -25.39 3.56
C ALA A 361 -8.09 -25.60 3.10
N LEU A 362 -7.50 -24.60 2.45
CA LEU A 362 -6.09 -24.62 2.06
C LEU A 362 -5.19 -24.68 3.29
N ALA A 363 -5.43 -23.86 4.30
CA ALA A 363 -4.62 -23.86 5.53
C ALA A 363 -4.69 -25.20 6.27
N GLU A 364 -5.84 -25.91 6.27
CA GLU A 364 -5.99 -27.23 6.85
C GLU A 364 -5.07 -28.29 6.19
N GLY A 365 -4.66 -28.08 4.94
CA GLY A 365 -3.70 -28.91 4.22
C GLY A 365 -2.25 -28.72 4.65
N PHE A 366 -1.93 -27.69 5.45
CA PHE A 366 -0.58 -27.40 5.96
C PHE A 366 -0.53 -27.55 7.48
N ALA A 367 0.03 -28.64 7.95
CA ALA A 367 0.11 -28.94 9.39
C ALA A 367 0.85 -27.82 10.16
N GLY A 368 0.26 -27.31 11.25
CA GLY A 368 0.85 -26.26 12.06
C GLY A 368 0.72 -24.85 11.46
N VAL A 369 -0.17 -24.67 10.49
CA VAL A 369 -0.50 -23.36 9.90
C VAL A 369 -1.93 -22.99 10.20
N ARG A 370 -2.16 -21.74 10.59
CA ARG A 370 -3.47 -21.13 10.75
C ARG A 370 -3.65 -19.95 9.82
N VAL A 371 -4.79 -19.87 9.15
CA VAL A 371 -5.14 -18.70 8.34
C VAL A 371 -5.82 -17.62 9.19
N VAL A 372 -5.45 -16.37 8.94
CA VAL A 372 -6.02 -15.15 9.53
C VAL A 372 -6.47 -14.25 8.39
N LEU A 373 -7.79 -14.04 8.26
CA LEU A 373 -8.46 -13.42 7.12
C LEU A 373 -9.18 -12.14 7.53
N PHE A 374 -8.86 -11.05 6.90
CA PHE A 374 -9.53 -9.76 7.03
C PHE A 374 -9.26 -8.93 5.77
N GLY A 375 -9.93 -7.79 5.60
CA GLY A 375 -9.66 -6.99 4.41
C GLY A 375 -10.66 -5.86 4.18
N HIS A 376 -10.57 -5.28 3.00
CA HIS A 376 -11.37 -4.16 2.54
C HIS A 376 -12.51 -4.70 1.65
N LEU A 377 -13.72 -4.80 2.23
CA LEU A 377 -14.86 -5.35 1.50
C LEU A 377 -15.21 -4.49 0.27
N GLY A 378 -14.96 -3.18 0.39
CA GLY A 378 -15.34 -2.20 -0.63
C GLY A 378 -14.67 -2.40 -1.98
N ASP A 379 -13.43 -2.86 -2.01
CA ASP A 379 -12.60 -3.01 -3.21
C ASP A 379 -12.17 -4.45 -3.51
N GLY A 380 -12.53 -5.38 -2.61
CA GLY A 380 -12.24 -6.80 -2.80
C GLY A 380 -10.86 -7.24 -2.30
N ASN A 381 -10.13 -6.39 -1.60
CA ASN A 381 -8.84 -6.74 -1.04
C ASN A 381 -8.99 -7.67 0.16
N VAL A 382 -8.27 -8.79 0.14
CA VAL A 382 -8.21 -9.77 1.21
C VAL A 382 -6.77 -9.94 1.67
N HIS A 383 -6.51 -9.67 2.94
CA HIS A 383 -5.26 -10.01 3.60
C HIS A 383 -5.33 -11.47 4.06
N VAL A 384 -4.60 -12.33 3.36
CA VAL A 384 -4.47 -13.75 3.69
C VAL A 384 -3.15 -13.94 4.43
N ASN A 385 -3.23 -14.12 5.75
CA ASN A 385 -2.05 -14.32 6.57
C ASN A 385 -2.00 -15.79 7.02
N MET A 386 -0.99 -16.51 6.57
CA MET A 386 -0.69 -17.87 7.01
C MET A 386 0.24 -17.77 8.21
N ALA A 387 -0.32 -17.94 9.41
CA ALA A 387 0.39 -17.80 10.68
C ALA A 387 0.91 -19.15 11.18
N GLN A 388 2.13 -19.14 11.70
CA GLN A 388 2.74 -20.31 12.35
C GLN A 388 2.02 -20.64 13.66
N GLU A 389 1.67 -21.91 13.87
CA GLU A 389 1.13 -22.38 15.13
C GLU A 389 2.25 -22.87 16.06
N PRO A 390 2.06 -22.82 17.39
CA PRO A 390 3.02 -23.34 18.34
C PRO A 390 3.36 -24.81 18.09
N GLY A 391 4.66 -25.13 18.03
CA GLY A 391 5.17 -26.49 17.82
C GLY A 391 5.67 -26.77 16.41
N LEU A 392 5.36 -25.93 15.42
CA LEU A 392 6.01 -25.97 14.11
C LEU A 392 7.37 -25.25 14.18
N ALA A 393 8.43 -25.87 13.67
CA ALA A 393 9.74 -25.22 13.63
C ALA A 393 9.79 -24.08 12.60
N ASP A 394 10.59 -23.03 12.89
CA ASP A 394 10.68 -21.84 12.04
C ASP A 394 11.15 -22.17 10.62
N ASP A 395 12.19 -23.02 10.50
CA ASP A 395 12.73 -23.42 9.19
C ASP A 395 11.71 -24.22 8.36
N ASP A 396 10.93 -25.10 8.99
CA ASP A 396 9.87 -25.86 8.33
C ASP A 396 8.76 -24.93 7.86
N PHE A 397 8.36 -23.96 8.69
CA PHE A 397 7.34 -22.98 8.32
C PHE A 397 7.81 -22.08 7.16
N LEU A 398 9.05 -21.57 7.23
CA LEU A 398 9.60 -20.74 6.16
C LEU A 398 9.72 -21.49 4.83
N ALA A 399 10.03 -22.80 4.88
CA ALA A 399 10.10 -23.64 3.69
C ALA A 399 8.74 -23.86 3.00
N MET A 400 7.61 -23.62 3.68
CA MET A 400 6.27 -23.75 3.11
C MET A 400 5.88 -22.58 2.18
N GLU A 401 6.60 -21.46 2.23
CA GLU A 401 6.21 -20.24 1.50
C GLU A 401 5.95 -20.45 0.00
N PRO A 402 6.80 -21.16 -0.77
CA PRO A 402 6.53 -21.36 -2.19
C PRO A 402 5.24 -22.14 -2.44
N ALA A 403 4.98 -23.21 -1.69
CA ALA A 403 3.78 -24.02 -1.84
C ALA A 403 2.51 -23.27 -1.45
N LEU A 404 2.56 -22.45 -0.40
CA LEU A 404 1.48 -21.55 0.00
C LEU A 404 1.22 -20.48 -1.07
N ALA A 405 2.29 -19.89 -1.60
CA ALA A 405 2.18 -18.86 -2.65
C ALA A 405 1.58 -19.43 -3.94
N ASP A 406 2.05 -20.58 -4.39
CA ASP A 406 1.51 -21.29 -5.58
C ASP A 406 0.01 -21.57 -5.42
N ALA A 407 -0.40 -22.08 -4.27
CA ALA A 407 -1.80 -22.41 -4.00
C ALA A 407 -2.69 -21.16 -3.91
N ILE A 408 -2.27 -20.13 -3.15
CA ILE A 408 -3.05 -18.92 -2.96
C ILE A 408 -3.15 -18.11 -4.26
N TYR A 409 -2.02 -17.89 -4.95
CA TYR A 409 -2.04 -17.14 -6.21
C TYR A 409 -2.75 -17.90 -7.33
N GLY A 410 -2.69 -19.24 -7.34
CA GLY A 410 -3.49 -20.09 -8.22
C GLY A 410 -5.00 -19.92 -7.97
N ALA A 411 -5.43 -19.90 -6.71
CA ALA A 411 -6.83 -19.66 -6.34
C ALA A 411 -7.32 -18.24 -6.74
N VAL A 412 -6.46 -17.23 -6.59
CA VAL A 412 -6.72 -15.84 -7.01
C VAL A 412 -6.86 -15.76 -8.53
N HIS A 413 -5.93 -16.35 -9.28
CA HIS A 413 -5.96 -16.40 -10.74
C HIS A 413 -7.24 -17.06 -11.26
N GLY A 414 -7.65 -18.18 -10.67
CA GLY A 414 -8.90 -18.89 -11.01
C GLY A 414 -10.18 -18.06 -10.81
N ARG A 415 -10.09 -16.91 -10.13
CA ARG A 415 -11.18 -15.96 -9.87
C ARG A 415 -11.04 -14.63 -10.59
N ALA A 416 -10.13 -14.55 -11.55
CA ALA A 416 -9.78 -13.29 -12.24
C ALA A 416 -9.37 -12.17 -11.25
N GLY A 417 -8.70 -12.56 -10.15
CA GLY A 417 -8.21 -11.66 -9.11
C GLY A 417 -6.82 -11.11 -9.42
N SER A 418 -6.30 -10.28 -8.49
CA SER A 418 -4.93 -9.75 -8.52
C SER A 418 -4.09 -10.35 -7.39
N ILE A 419 -2.88 -10.75 -7.72
CA ILE A 419 -1.89 -11.26 -6.74
C ILE A 419 -1.29 -10.16 -5.86
N SER A 420 -1.62 -8.90 -6.13
CA SER A 420 -1.20 -7.75 -5.33
C SER A 420 -2.29 -6.69 -5.36
N ALA A 421 -2.90 -6.42 -4.20
CA ALA A 421 -3.86 -5.35 -4.03
C ALA A 421 -3.16 -4.00 -3.86
N GLU A 422 -2.25 -3.91 -2.89
CA GLU A 422 -1.60 -2.65 -2.48
C GLU A 422 -0.07 -2.71 -2.51
N HIS A 423 0.55 -3.87 -2.19
CA HIS A 423 1.99 -3.95 -1.90
C HIS A 423 2.90 -3.84 -3.13
N GLY A 424 2.35 -3.98 -4.35
CA GLY A 424 3.15 -4.08 -5.57
C GLY A 424 3.69 -5.51 -5.80
N ILE A 425 4.52 -5.65 -6.81
CA ILE A 425 5.14 -6.92 -7.24
C ILE A 425 6.53 -7.09 -6.60
N GLY A 426 7.34 -6.05 -6.63
CA GLY A 426 8.70 -6.08 -6.13
C GLY A 426 9.53 -7.19 -6.74
N VAL A 427 10.36 -7.81 -5.90
CA VAL A 427 11.08 -9.06 -6.22
C VAL A 427 10.30 -10.29 -5.76
N MET A 428 9.46 -10.14 -4.74
CA MET A 428 8.75 -11.25 -4.09
C MET A 428 7.75 -11.93 -5.02
N LYS A 429 6.97 -11.14 -5.75
CA LYS A 429 5.86 -11.63 -6.58
C LYS A 429 6.20 -11.70 -8.07
N ARG A 430 7.44 -11.36 -8.46
CA ARG A 430 7.86 -11.31 -9.87
C ARG A 430 7.62 -12.62 -10.62
N ALA A 431 7.94 -13.76 -10.01
CA ALA A 431 7.73 -15.06 -10.63
C ALA A 431 6.24 -15.37 -10.89
N TYR A 432 5.34 -14.72 -10.16
CA TYR A 432 3.89 -14.88 -10.25
C TYR A 432 3.21 -13.85 -11.15
N LEU A 433 3.96 -12.89 -11.71
CA LEU A 433 3.40 -11.87 -12.60
C LEU A 433 2.59 -12.47 -13.77
N PRO A 434 3.00 -13.60 -14.40
CA PRO A 434 2.22 -14.25 -15.46
C PRO A 434 0.84 -14.80 -15.04
N LEU A 435 0.55 -14.92 -13.74
CA LEU A 435 -0.80 -15.25 -13.25
C LEU A 435 -1.75 -14.05 -13.24
N ALA A 436 -1.21 -12.84 -13.28
CA ALA A 436 -1.98 -11.59 -13.18
C ALA A 436 -1.92 -10.73 -14.46
N ARG A 437 -0.99 -11.03 -15.37
CA ARG A 437 -0.78 -10.28 -16.62
C ARG A 437 -0.59 -11.23 -17.80
N THR A 438 -1.11 -10.84 -18.97
CA THR A 438 -0.90 -11.60 -20.20
C THR A 438 0.54 -11.51 -20.69
N ALA A 439 0.94 -12.41 -21.56
CA ALA A 439 2.27 -12.38 -22.19
C ALA A 439 2.51 -11.07 -22.97
N GLU A 440 1.46 -10.54 -23.62
CA GLU A 440 1.47 -9.30 -24.37
C GLU A 440 1.64 -8.08 -23.46
N GLU A 441 0.96 -8.04 -22.31
CA GLU A 441 1.15 -6.98 -21.30
C GLU A 441 2.59 -6.99 -20.78
N ILE A 442 3.13 -8.15 -20.43
CA ILE A 442 4.51 -8.31 -19.95
C ILE A 442 5.51 -7.90 -21.04
N ALA A 443 5.27 -8.27 -22.29
CA ALA A 443 6.11 -7.85 -23.43
C ALA A 443 6.09 -6.33 -23.61
N LEU A 444 4.92 -5.68 -23.45
CA LEU A 444 4.82 -4.22 -23.53
C LEU A 444 5.54 -3.53 -22.35
N MET A 445 5.43 -4.06 -21.13
CA MET A 445 6.18 -3.57 -19.96
C MET A 445 7.70 -3.63 -20.20
N ARG A 446 8.21 -4.75 -20.77
CA ARG A 446 9.62 -4.89 -21.14
C ARG A 446 10.04 -3.88 -22.21
N THR A 447 9.18 -3.62 -23.18
CA THR A 447 9.42 -2.60 -24.22
C THR A 447 9.55 -1.21 -23.62
N LEU A 448 8.65 -0.83 -22.72
CA LEU A 448 8.72 0.44 -21.98
C LEU A 448 10.01 0.53 -21.15
N LYS A 449 10.32 -0.51 -20.41
CA LYS A 449 11.56 -0.59 -19.60
C LYS A 449 12.79 -0.38 -20.48
N HIS A 450 12.92 -1.14 -21.58
CA HIS A 450 14.07 -1.03 -22.49
C HIS A 450 14.17 0.34 -23.18
N THR A 451 13.03 0.97 -23.47
CA THR A 451 13.01 2.29 -24.13
C THR A 451 13.46 3.40 -23.17
N LEU A 452 13.00 3.37 -21.90
CA LEU A 452 13.28 4.42 -20.92
C LEU A 452 14.57 4.17 -20.12
N ASP A 453 15.01 2.92 -20.06
CA ASP A 453 16.22 2.49 -19.37
C ASP A 453 16.94 1.38 -20.17
N PRO A 454 17.57 1.75 -21.32
CA PRO A 454 18.16 0.77 -22.22
C PRO A 454 19.34 0.00 -21.62
N LYS A 455 19.97 0.51 -20.56
CA LYS A 455 21.05 -0.16 -19.83
C LYS A 455 20.56 -0.99 -18.64
N GLY A 456 19.28 -0.88 -18.29
CA GLY A 456 18.69 -1.62 -17.17
C GLY A 456 19.25 -1.24 -15.81
N ILE A 457 19.68 0.01 -15.62
CA ILE A 457 20.28 0.46 -14.35
C ILE A 457 19.24 0.71 -13.25
N LEU A 458 18.00 1.09 -13.61
CA LEU A 458 16.97 1.45 -12.63
C LEU A 458 16.30 0.21 -12.05
N ASN A 459 16.43 0.03 -10.75
CA ASN A 459 15.78 -0.99 -9.93
C ASN A 459 15.79 -2.39 -10.59
N PRO A 460 16.96 -2.95 -10.95
CA PRO A 460 17.04 -4.18 -11.71
C PRO A 460 16.39 -5.34 -10.97
N GLY A 461 15.63 -6.19 -11.68
CA GLY A 461 14.97 -7.38 -11.14
C GLY A 461 13.74 -7.10 -10.26
N VAL A 462 13.20 -5.88 -10.29
CA VAL A 462 11.91 -5.50 -9.69
C VAL A 462 10.86 -5.48 -10.79
N ILE A 463 9.67 -6.06 -10.55
CA ILE A 463 8.57 -6.30 -11.49
C ILE A 463 8.98 -7.24 -12.63
N LEU A 464 10.06 -6.94 -13.34
CA LEU A 464 10.56 -7.65 -14.52
C LEU A 464 11.98 -8.21 -14.27
N ASP A 465 12.36 -9.20 -15.08
CA ASP A 465 13.73 -9.73 -15.14
C ASP A 465 14.66 -8.78 -15.87
#